data_ac5a91883ef50c7e50f228afbeadd45d
#
_entry.id   ac5a91883ef50c7e50f228afbeadd45d
#
_cell.length_a   1.000
_cell.length_b   1.000
_cell.length_c   1.000
_cell.angle_alpha   90.00
_cell.angle_beta   90.00
_cell.angle_gamma   90.00
#
_symmetry.space_group_name_H-M   'P 1'
#
loop_
_entity.id
_entity.type
_entity.pdbx_description
1 polymer ?
#
loop_
_entity_poly.entity_id
_entity_poly.type
_entity_poly.pdbx_seq_one_letter_code
_entity_poly.pdbx_strand_id
1 'polypeptide(L)'
;MSDANGNFTITGASPCPSSTSQLYIVATGGNPGLSSPTNNASLALMAAIGPCIFNGTQYISNPNLFVNVDEVTTVASVYALAGFIDPSTSQIGASASNSIGIANAFKTAPNLVNITAGQSLATTPAGNGTVPQAEINTLADIIATCVNSSGSGPECSALFTAATPSGGSAPTNTLQAMFNIATHPSQQVGALYALFSPTSPFQPTLPSTPNDWTIHVTYTAYGSTQTGIAVDGSGNVWIANESASSVTELATDGTILSGPAGYTGGGLNRPIAIAIDPLGNVWLTNTFGGLAKLNNVGIPLSGSTGFPVCGVGLAIDGFGNVWCGALGHVSKIDNNGNLLSGTGYPGGGLGTPIGASVDPLNNVWFTSTTAFNVSNVAKFTNVGVPLSGTTGYTATGLTNAWSIANDSAGNTWVTDNSFIPFSKVFRFATDGTNLSGPNGYTGGGLENPLAIAIDGAGNAWVTSDSISTSSGVAYNSVVQFGPDGTLLSGATGYSLSTNGIAGGLPVGIAIDGSGNVWVAASGTNVIELVGAATPVVTPLSVGVKTNALGARP
;
A
#
# COMPACT_ATOMS: atom_id res chain seq x y z
N MET A 1 -2.59 -36.93 4.28
CA MET A 1 -2.81 -37.21 2.83
C MET A 1 -4.30 -37.08 2.56
N SER A 2 -4.67 -36.62 1.40
CA SER A 2 -6.08 -36.59 0.97
C SER A 2 -6.55 -37.98 0.54
N ASP A 3 -7.86 -38.21 0.61
CA ASP A 3 -8.52 -39.39 0.01
C ASP A 3 -8.65 -39.24 -1.53
N ALA A 4 -9.28 -40.22 -2.18
CA ALA A 4 -9.48 -40.21 -3.61
C ALA A 4 -10.40 -39.07 -4.13
N ASN A 5 -11.16 -38.43 -3.25
CA ASN A 5 -12.02 -37.27 -3.56
C ASN A 5 -11.38 -35.94 -3.18
N GLY A 6 -10.09 -35.96 -2.76
CA GLY A 6 -9.37 -34.76 -2.33
C GLY A 6 -9.67 -34.32 -0.89
N ASN A 7 -10.52 -35.06 -0.13
CA ASN A 7 -10.80 -34.69 1.25
C ASN A 7 -9.61 -35.03 2.15
N PHE A 8 -9.33 -34.16 3.11
CA PHE A 8 -8.34 -34.41 4.15
C PHE A 8 -8.88 -34.05 5.53
N THR A 9 -8.34 -34.69 6.54
CA THR A 9 -8.64 -34.34 7.93
C THR A 9 -7.35 -34.19 8.71
N ILE A 10 -7.19 -33.03 9.35
CA ILE A 10 -6.13 -32.79 10.31
C ILE A 10 -6.72 -33.04 11.69
N THR A 11 -6.37 -34.19 12.32
CA THR A 11 -6.84 -34.55 13.64
C THR A 11 -5.90 -34.09 14.73
N GLY A 12 -6.47 -33.61 15.81
CA GLY A 12 -5.74 -33.08 16.96
C GLY A 12 -5.57 -31.57 16.87
N ALA A 13 -6.02 -30.87 17.91
CA ALA A 13 -5.76 -29.46 18.08
C ALA A 13 -4.26 -29.29 18.38
N SER A 14 -3.49 -28.86 17.37
CA SER A 14 -2.10 -28.48 17.62
C SER A 14 -2.08 -27.25 18.51
N PRO A 15 -1.34 -27.27 19.63
CA PRO A 15 -1.19 -26.08 20.46
C PRO A 15 -0.47 -24.99 19.66
N CYS A 16 -1.02 -23.78 19.69
CA CYS A 16 -0.39 -22.62 19.09
C CYS A 16 0.59 -21.99 20.09
N PRO A 17 1.75 -21.56 19.64
CA PRO A 17 2.76 -20.96 20.53
C PRO A 17 2.27 -19.69 21.26
N SER A 18 1.37 -18.90 20.63
CA SER A 18 0.87 -17.66 21.19
C SER A 18 -0.52 -17.29 20.67
N SER A 19 -1.13 -16.26 21.26
CA SER A 19 -2.38 -15.64 20.79
C SER A 19 -2.24 -14.95 19.42
N THR A 20 -1.03 -14.64 19.01
CA THR A 20 -0.74 -13.95 17.73
C THR A 20 -0.36 -14.91 16.62
N SER A 21 -0.26 -16.23 16.91
CA SER A 21 0.05 -17.25 15.92
C SER A 21 -1.02 -17.31 14.85
N GLN A 22 -0.57 -17.31 13.60
CA GLN A 22 -1.42 -17.41 12.41
C GLN A 22 -1.25 -18.81 11.80
N LEU A 23 -2.33 -19.34 11.25
CA LEU A 23 -2.40 -20.67 10.65
C LEU A 23 -2.57 -20.58 9.15
N TYR A 24 -1.92 -21.46 8.43
CA TYR A 24 -2.09 -21.68 7.00
C TYR A 24 -1.88 -23.14 6.66
N ILE A 25 -2.37 -23.57 5.51
CA ILE A 25 -2.17 -24.92 4.96
C ILE A 25 -1.49 -24.79 3.61
N VAL A 26 -0.48 -25.64 3.37
CA VAL A 26 0.11 -25.86 2.06
C VAL A 26 -0.10 -27.31 1.67
N ALA A 27 -0.75 -27.54 0.54
CA ALA A 27 -0.90 -28.86 -0.08
C ALA A 27 0.11 -29.00 -1.21
N THR A 28 0.89 -30.07 -1.21
CA THR A 28 1.93 -30.31 -2.22
C THR A 28 1.80 -31.69 -2.85
N GLY A 29 2.02 -31.77 -4.17
CA GLY A 29 1.94 -33.01 -4.91
C GLY A 29 0.51 -33.53 -5.03
N GLY A 30 0.37 -34.78 -5.42
CA GLY A 30 -0.92 -35.46 -5.54
C GLY A 30 -1.33 -35.76 -6.98
N ASN A 31 -2.35 -36.60 -7.13
CA ASN A 31 -2.92 -36.94 -8.44
C ASN A 31 -4.18 -36.10 -8.68
N PRO A 32 -4.19 -35.22 -9.69
CA PRO A 32 -5.34 -34.37 -9.99
C PRO A 32 -6.48 -35.10 -10.76
N GLY A 33 -6.65 -36.40 -10.55
CA GLY A 33 -7.66 -37.20 -11.25
C GLY A 33 -7.15 -37.90 -12.51
N LEU A 34 -5.84 -37.89 -12.75
CA LEU A 34 -5.23 -38.59 -13.88
C LEU A 34 -5.12 -40.09 -13.61
N SER A 35 -4.91 -40.89 -14.69
CA SER A 35 -4.70 -42.33 -14.55
C SER A 35 -3.54 -42.65 -13.63
N SER A 36 -3.76 -43.54 -12.65
CA SER A 36 -2.72 -43.99 -11.71
C SER A 36 -1.55 -44.65 -12.48
N PRO A 37 -0.28 -44.40 -12.10
CA PRO A 37 0.22 -43.80 -10.84
C PRO A 37 0.69 -42.33 -11.00
N THR A 38 0.09 -41.54 -11.87
CA THR A 38 0.54 -40.16 -12.16
C THR A 38 0.37 -39.27 -10.92
N ASN A 39 1.46 -38.61 -10.53
CA ASN A 39 1.50 -37.65 -9.42
C ASN A 39 2.12 -36.35 -9.92
N ASN A 40 1.44 -35.22 -9.69
CA ASN A 40 1.93 -33.90 -10.07
C ASN A 40 2.84 -33.36 -8.95
N ALA A 41 4.15 -33.51 -9.12
CA ALA A 41 5.16 -32.99 -8.18
C ALA A 41 5.30 -31.46 -8.22
N SER A 42 4.77 -30.81 -9.25
CA SER A 42 4.79 -29.34 -9.41
C SER A 42 3.57 -28.65 -8.77
N LEU A 43 2.64 -29.43 -8.22
CA LEU A 43 1.46 -28.89 -7.54
C LEU A 43 1.85 -28.41 -6.14
N ALA A 44 1.56 -27.14 -5.86
CA ALA A 44 1.58 -26.56 -4.53
C ALA A 44 0.46 -25.51 -4.43
N LEU A 45 -0.43 -25.69 -3.48
CA LEU A 45 -1.59 -24.84 -3.22
C LEU A 45 -1.57 -24.37 -1.77
N MET A 46 -2.17 -23.22 -1.47
CA MET A 46 -2.16 -22.59 -0.15
C MET A 46 -3.53 -22.06 0.25
N ALA A 47 -3.82 -22.13 1.54
CA ALA A 47 -4.95 -21.46 2.17
C ALA A 47 -4.53 -20.78 3.48
N ALA A 48 -4.70 -19.45 3.55
CA ALA A 48 -4.55 -18.66 4.77
C ALA A 48 -5.77 -18.88 5.66
N ILE A 49 -5.56 -19.35 6.90
CA ILE A 49 -6.64 -19.69 7.83
C ILE A 49 -6.92 -18.54 8.80
N GLY A 50 -5.86 -17.90 9.31
CA GLY A 50 -5.99 -16.84 10.30
C GLY A 50 -5.57 -17.26 11.71
N PRO A 51 -6.01 -16.52 12.76
CA PRO A 51 -5.48 -16.68 14.10
C PRO A 51 -5.93 -17.96 14.77
N CYS A 52 -5.11 -18.42 15.70
CA CYS A 52 -5.47 -19.45 16.66
C CYS A 52 -6.57 -18.96 17.62
N ILE A 53 -7.44 -19.86 18.05
CA ILE A 53 -8.52 -19.57 18.99
C ILE A 53 -8.17 -20.05 20.42
N PHE A 54 -8.69 -19.36 21.44
CA PHE A 54 -8.53 -19.79 22.84
C PHE A 54 -9.66 -20.75 23.23
N ASN A 55 -9.33 -21.95 23.68
CA ASN A 55 -10.30 -22.99 24.07
C ASN A 55 -10.66 -22.99 25.56
N GLY A 56 -10.24 -21.97 26.32
CA GLY A 56 -10.39 -21.88 27.77
C GLY A 56 -9.15 -22.29 28.56
N THR A 57 -8.19 -22.96 27.91
CA THR A 57 -6.97 -23.48 28.56
C THR A 57 -5.70 -23.07 27.79
N GLN A 58 -5.77 -23.13 26.47
CA GLN A 58 -4.64 -22.83 25.57
C GLN A 58 -5.12 -22.33 24.22
N TYR A 59 -4.23 -21.75 23.42
CA TYR A 59 -4.49 -21.40 22.02
C TYR A 59 -4.34 -22.65 21.15
N ILE A 60 -5.32 -22.88 20.26
CA ILE A 60 -5.38 -24.04 19.37
C ILE A 60 -5.87 -23.64 17.98
N SER A 61 -5.66 -24.50 16.98
CA SER A 61 -6.40 -24.42 15.72
C SER A 61 -7.90 -24.60 15.96
N ASN A 62 -8.75 -23.91 15.19
CA ASN A 62 -10.20 -24.10 15.27
C ASN A 62 -10.57 -25.54 14.82
N PRO A 63 -11.08 -26.42 15.71
CA PRO A 63 -11.32 -27.80 15.37
C PRO A 63 -12.53 -28.01 14.45
N ASN A 64 -13.36 -26.98 14.26
CA ASN A 64 -14.59 -27.06 13.46
C ASN A 64 -14.44 -26.29 12.13
N LEU A 65 -13.22 -25.95 11.72
CA LEU A 65 -12.97 -25.22 10.49
C LEU A 65 -13.01 -26.18 9.30
N PHE A 66 -13.84 -25.87 8.32
CA PHE A 66 -13.79 -26.46 6.99
C PHE A 66 -13.01 -25.51 6.05
N VAL A 67 -12.07 -26.05 5.31
CA VAL A 67 -11.16 -25.28 4.45
C VAL A 67 -11.06 -25.96 3.09
N ASN A 68 -11.29 -25.22 2.02
CA ASN A 68 -10.83 -25.58 0.69
C ASN A 68 -9.40 -25.07 0.47
N VAL A 69 -8.55 -25.94 -0.06
CA VAL A 69 -7.19 -25.59 -0.49
C VAL A 69 -7.15 -25.82 -2.00
N ASP A 70 -7.42 -24.77 -2.74
CA ASP A 70 -7.58 -24.77 -4.19
C ASP A 70 -6.81 -23.59 -4.83
N GLU A 71 -6.97 -23.41 -6.12
CA GLU A 71 -6.30 -22.36 -6.87
C GLU A 71 -6.76 -20.97 -6.45
N VAL A 72 -8.06 -20.78 -6.16
CA VAL A 72 -8.63 -19.48 -5.73
C VAL A 72 -8.12 -19.09 -4.35
N THR A 73 -8.11 -20.04 -3.40
CA THR A 73 -7.56 -19.80 -2.06
C THR A 73 -6.06 -19.55 -2.11
N THR A 74 -5.35 -20.15 -3.08
CA THR A 74 -3.92 -19.92 -3.32
C THR A 74 -3.68 -18.50 -3.82
N VAL A 75 -4.42 -18.02 -4.82
CA VAL A 75 -4.33 -16.63 -5.29
C VAL A 75 -4.53 -15.66 -4.14
N ALA A 76 -5.64 -15.76 -3.41
CA ALA A 76 -5.97 -14.86 -2.32
C ALA A 76 -4.90 -14.87 -1.20
N SER A 77 -4.41 -16.06 -0.83
CA SER A 77 -3.39 -16.21 0.21
C SER A 77 -2.05 -15.64 -0.20
N VAL A 78 -1.61 -15.91 -1.43
CA VAL A 78 -0.31 -15.45 -1.94
C VAL A 78 -0.28 -13.93 -2.04
N TYR A 79 -1.33 -13.31 -2.59
CA TYR A 79 -1.39 -11.85 -2.68
C TYR A 79 -1.41 -11.20 -1.29
N ALA A 80 -2.31 -11.64 -0.41
CA ALA A 80 -2.42 -11.06 0.93
C ALA A 80 -1.13 -11.22 1.75
N LEU A 81 -0.38 -12.31 1.53
CA LEU A 81 0.80 -12.67 2.32
C LEU A 81 2.13 -12.47 1.58
N ALA A 82 2.13 -11.82 0.40
CA ALA A 82 3.32 -11.68 -0.45
C ALA A 82 4.53 -11.13 0.31
N GLY A 83 4.33 -10.16 1.20
CA GLY A 83 5.38 -9.58 2.04
C GLY A 83 5.98 -10.53 3.09
N PHE A 84 5.40 -11.72 3.33
CA PHE A 84 5.74 -12.64 4.42
C PHE A 84 6.07 -14.06 3.97
N ILE A 85 5.86 -14.40 2.70
CA ILE A 85 6.16 -15.72 2.13
C ILE A 85 7.65 -15.82 1.79
N ASP A 86 8.29 -16.90 2.22
CA ASP A 86 9.53 -17.39 1.61
C ASP A 86 9.17 -18.36 0.48
N PRO A 87 9.31 -17.97 -0.78
CA PRO A 87 8.87 -18.80 -1.90
C PRO A 87 9.69 -20.09 -2.05
N SER A 88 10.90 -20.15 -1.49
CA SER A 88 11.77 -21.34 -1.59
C SER A 88 11.32 -22.46 -0.65
N THR A 89 10.75 -22.11 0.49
CA THR A 89 10.30 -23.06 1.54
C THR A 89 8.80 -23.12 1.69
N SER A 90 8.05 -22.18 1.09
CA SER A 90 6.62 -21.95 1.29
C SER A 90 6.26 -21.65 2.76
N GLN A 91 7.24 -21.17 3.53
CA GLN A 91 7.04 -20.75 4.91
C GLN A 91 6.55 -19.30 4.96
N ILE A 92 5.70 -19.02 5.93
CA ILE A 92 5.18 -17.67 6.20
C ILE A 92 5.72 -17.23 7.55
N GLY A 93 6.31 -16.05 7.59
CA GLY A 93 6.86 -15.50 8.82
C GLY A 93 7.06 -14.00 8.77
N ALA A 94 7.10 -13.39 9.95
CA ALA A 94 7.44 -11.99 10.15
C ALA A 94 8.50 -11.86 11.24
N SER A 95 9.19 -10.72 11.26
CA SER A 95 10.02 -10.35 12.40
C SER A 95 9.15 -10.11 13.64
N ALA A 96 9.73 -10.13 14.83
CA ALA A 96 9.01 -9.81 16.07
C ALA A 96 8.43 -8.38 16.09
N SER A 97 9.03 -7.47 15.30
CA SER A 97 8.59 -6.07 15.16
C SER A 97 7.38 -5.91 14.22
N ASN A 98 7.02 -6.94 13.41
CA ASN A 98 5.90 -6.87 12.47
C ASN A 98 4.81 -7.93 12.71
N SER A 99 4.58 -8.29 13.95
CA SER A 99 3.51 -9.25 14.31
C SER A 99 2.11 -8.73 13.98
N ILE A 100 1.89 -7.42 14.01
CA ILE A 100 0.62 -6.80 13.62
C ILE A 100 0.46 -6.84 12.10
N GLY A 101 1.49 -6.53 11.33
CA GLY A 101 1.42 -6.56 9.87
C GLY A 101 1.09 -7.95 9.33
N ILE A 102 1.75 -9.01 9.79
CA ILE A 102 1.41 -10.36 9.35
C ILE A 102 -0.01 -10.75 9.77
N ALA A 103 -0.45 -10.40 10.98
CA ALA A 103 -1.82 -10.69 11.43
C ALA A 103 -2.87 -9.97 10.56
N ASN A 104 -2.59 -8.74 10.14
CA ASN A 104 -3.45 -7.98 9.23
C ASN A 104 -3.43 -8.57 7.81
N ALA A 105 -2.27 -9.00 7.30
CA ALA A 105 -2.19 -9.72 6.02
C ALA A 105 -3.07 -10.99 6.00
N PHE A 106 -3.13 -11.73 7.11
CA PHE A 106 -4.06 -12.85 7.26
C PHE A 106 -5.54 -12.42 7.30
N LYS A 107 -5.86 -11.19 7.70
CA LYS A 107 -7.23 -10.64 7.63
C LYS A 107 -7.59 -10.13 6.22
N THR A 108 -6.61 -9.79 5.41
CA THR A 108 -6.85 -9.37 4.01
C THR A 108 -7.29 -10.55 3.13
N ALA A 109 -6.77 -11.76 3.34
CA ALA A 109 -7.14 -12.92 2.53
C ALA A 109 -8.65 -13.22 2.53
N PRO A 110 -9.39 -13.20 3.66
CA PRO A 110 -10.85 -13.35 3.69
C PRO A 110 -11.64 -12.24 2.97
N ASN A 111 -11.03 -11.09 2.68
CA ASN A 111 -11.67 -10.07 1.84
C ASN A 111 -11.75 -10.49 0.38
N LEU A 112 -10.89 -11.40 -0.07
CA LEU A 112 -10.79 -11.86 -1.45
C LEU A 112 -11.51 -13.18 -1.72
N VAL A 113 -11.57 -14.08 -0.72
CA VAL A 113 -12.04 -15.45 -0.90
C VAL A 113 -12.90 -15.94 0.29
N ASN A 114 -13.94 -16.68 -0.03
CA ASN A 114 -14.61 -17.55 0.96
C ASN A 114 -13.85 -18.88 1.05
N ILE A 115 -13.02 -19.02 2.08
CA ILE A 115 -12.15 -20.18 2.26
C ILE A 115 -12.94 -21.49 2.44
N THR A 116 -14.18 -21.42 2.98
CA THR A 116 -15.04 -22.60 3.18
C THR A 116 -15.65 -23.07 1.87
N ALA A 117 -15.97 -22.14 0.96
CA ALA A 117 -16.54 -22.45 -0.34
C ALA A 117 -15.48 -22.66 -1.44
N GLY A 118 -14.22 -22.22 -1.24
CA GLY A 118 -13.21 -22.21 -2.28
C GLY A 118 -13.55 -21.25 -3.43
N GLN A 119 -14.18 -20.12 -3.13
CA GLN A 119 -14.70 -19.20 -4.15
C GLN A 119 -14.25 -17.78 -3.88
N SER A 120 -13.85 -17.08 -4.94
CA SER A 120 -13.57 -15.65 -4.89
C SER A 120 -14.83 -14.85 -4.58
N LEU A 121 -14.66 -13.75 -3.86
CA LEU A 121 -15.75 -12.85 -3.53
C LEU A 121 -15.92 -11.78 -4.61
N ALA A 122 -17.16 -11.30 -4.81
CA ALA A 122 -17.44 -10.08 -5.57
C ALA A 122 -17.43 -8.83 -4.67
N THR A 123 -17.73 -9.05 -3.37
CA THR A 123 -17.81 -7.99 -2.35
C THR A 123 -17.16 -8.50 -1.07
N THR A 124 -16.42 -7.63 -0.38
CA THR A 124 -15.82 -7.97 0.92
C THR A 124 -16.88 -8.32 1.96
N PRO A 125 -16.56 -9.12 2.99
CA PRO A 125 -17.50 -9.46 4.05
C PRO A 125 -18.11 -8.26 4.77
N ALA A 126 -17.40 -7.13 4.87
CA ALA A 126 -17.90 -5.87 5.42
C ALA A 126 -18.97 -5.19 4.54
N GLY A 127 -19.11 -5.61 3.28
CA GLY A 127 -20.15 -5.16 2.36
C GLY A 127 -19.88 -3.84 1.63
N ASN A 128 -18.77 -3.18 1.89
CA ASN A 128 -18.39 -1.88 1.29
C ASN A 128 -17.21 -1.96 0.32
N GLY A 129 -16.59 -3.12 0.13
CA GLY A 129 -15.47 -3.33 -0.77
C GLY A 129 -15.89 -4.11 -2.03
N THR A 130 -15.55 -3.60 -3.23
CA THR A 130 -15.66 -4.32 -4.49
C THR A 130 -14.37 -5.09 -4.74
N VAL A 131 -14.48 -6.39 -4.89
CA VAL A 131 -13.35 -7.31 -5.11
C VAL A 131 -13.21 -7.60 -6.61
N PRO A 132 -11.99 -7.67 -7.17
CA PRO A 132 -11.77 -7.98 -8.58
C PRO A 132 -11.94 -9.49 -8.84
N GLN A 133 -13.16 -10.00 -8.65
CA GLN A 133 -13.49 -11.42 -8.71
C GLN A 133 -13.05 -12.08 -10.01
N ALA A 134 -13.28 -11.42 -11.15
CA ALA A 134 -12.91 -11.95 -12.45
C ALA A 134 -11.40 -12.11 -12.63
N GLU A 135 -10.62 -11.22 -12.05
CA GLU A 135 -9.16 -11.28 -12.09
C GLU A 135 -8.62 -12.41 -11.22
N ILE A 136 -9.13 -12.55 -9.97
CA ILE A 136 -8.78 -13.64 -9.07
C ILE A 136 -9.08 -14.99 -9.73
N ASN A 137 -10.26 -15.15 -10.34
CA ASN A 137 -10.65 -16.36 -11.04
C ASN A 137 -9.76 -16.65 -12.25
N THR A 138 -9.41 -15.62 -13.04
CA THR A 138 -8.52 -15.80 -14.19
C THR A 138 -7.11 -16.23 -13.73
N LEU A 139 -6.57 -15.66 -12.65
CA LEU A 139 -5.31 -16.10 -12.05
C LEU A 139 -5.37 -17.54 -11.53
N ALA A 140 -6.48 -17.93 -10.91
CA ALA A 140 -6.72 -19.31 -10.47
C ALA A 140 -6.75 -20.27 -11.68
N ASP A 141 -7.43 -19.90 -12.76
CA ASP A 141 -7.49 -20.68 -14.00
C ASP A 141 -6.11 -20.80 -14.68
N ILE A 142 -5.28 -19.76 -14.62
CA ILE A 142 -3.91 -19.80 -15.15
C ILE A 142 -3.08 -20.88 -14.44
N ILE A 143 -3.13 -20.98 -13.11
CA ILE A 143 -2.37 -22.03 -12.39
C ILE A 143 -3.06 -23.39 -12.47
N ALA A 144 -4.40 -23.45 -12.65
CA ALA A 144 -5.16 -24.68 -12.76
C ALA A 144 -4.71 -25.53 -13.95
N THR A 145 -4.19 -24.92 -15.02
CA THR A 145 -3.66 -25.65 -16.18
C THR A 145 -2.51 -26.59 -15.78
N CYS A 146 -1.58 -26.11 -14.94
CA CYS A 146 -0.50 -26.92 -14.39
C CYS A 146 -0.99 -27.86 -13.29
N VAL A 147 -1.87 -27.40 -12.37
CA VAL A 147 -2.44 -28.21 -11.27
C VAL A 147 -3.09 -29.47 -11.83
N ASN A 148 -3.88 -29.37 -12.90
CA ASN A 148 -4.64 -30.47 -13.52
C ASN A 148 -3.81 -31.29 -14.51
N SER A 149 -2.49 -31.13 -14.54
CA SER A 149 -1.57 -31.87 -15.42
C SER A 149 -0.71 -32.89 -14.66
N SER A 150 0.17 -33.58 -15.39
CA SER A 150 1.15 -34.49 -14.77
C SER A 150 2.28 -33.78 -14.04
N GLY A 151 2.35 -32.44 -14.10
CA GLY A 151 3.40 -31.64 -13.51
C GLY A 151 4.70 -31.54 -14.31
N SER A 152 4.95 -32.48 -15.20
CA SER A 152 6.13 -32.51 -16.11
C SER A 152 5.77 -32.20 -17.55
N GLY A 153 4.49 -31.86 -17.80
CA GLY A 153 3.98 -31.56 -19.14
C GLY A 153 4.24 -30.11 -19.59
N PRO A 154 3.81 -29.78 -20.83
CA PRO A 154 3.93 -28.46 -21.40
C PRO A 154 3.14 -27.38 -20.62
N GLU A 155 2.09 -27.75 -19.91
CA GLU A 155 1.22 -26.85 -19.14
C GLU A 155 2.00 -26.18 -18.01
N CYS A 156 2.70 -26.97 -17.19
CA CYS A 156 3.55 -26.43 -16.12
C CYS A 156 4.77 -25.70 -16.69
N SER A 157 5.38 -26.21 -17.75
CA SER A 157 6.52 -25.53 -18.41
C SER A 157 6.12 -24.15 -18.97
N ALA A 158 4.95 -24.04 -19.56
CA ALA A 158 4.44 -22.75 -20.07
C ALA A 158 4.16 -21.76 -18.93
N LEU A 159 3.51 -22.22 -17.85
CA LEU A 159 3.27 -21.41 -16.65
C LEU A 159 4.60 -20.93 -16.05
N PHE A 160 5.56 -21.82 -15.83
CA PHE A 160 6.83 -21.47 -15.19
C PHE A 160 7.65 -20.51 -16.05
N THR A 161 7.62 -20.67 -17.37
CA THR A 161 8.25 -19.72 -18.29
C THR A 161 7.61 -18.34 -18.21
N ALA A 162 6.26 -18.28 -18.25
CA ALA A 162 5.54 -17.01 -18.19
C ALA A 162 5.61 -16.34 -16.80
N ALA A 163 5.72 -17.12 -15.70
CA ALA A 163 5.85 -16.62 -14.33
C ALA A 163 7.32 -16.40 -13.89
N THR A 164 8.29 -16.49 -14.79
CA THR A 164 9.70 -16.18 -14.48
C THR A 164 9.93 -14.67 -14.60
N PRO A 165 10.25 -13.96 -13.50
CA PRO A 165 10.50 -12.53 -13.57
C PRO A 165 11.83 -12.25 -14.29
N SER A 166 11.94 -11.07 -14.89
CA SER A 166 13.16 -10.63 -15.57
C SER A 166 14.35 -10.64 -14.61
N GLY A 167 15.39 -11.40 -14.96
CA GLY A 167 16.58 -11.57 -14.11
C GLY A 167 16.38 -12.48 -12.88
N GLY A 168 15.18 -13.06 -12.70
CA GLY A 168 14.84 -13.95 -11.61
C GLY A 168 14.97 -15.43 -11.96
N SER A 169 14.64 -16.30 -11.00
CA SER A 169 14.65 -17.75 -11.17
C SER A 169 13.27 -18.27 -11.60
N ALA A 170 13.24 -19.28 -12.45
CA ALA A 170 12.00 -19.95 -12.82
C ALA A 170 11.38 -20.65 -11.58
N PRO A 171 10.05 -20.55 -11.39
CA PRO A 171 9.37 -21.28 -10.34
C PRO A 171 9.42 -22.79 -10.60
N THR A 172 9.35 -23.59 -9.53
CA THR A 172 9.37 -25.06 -9.60
C THR A 172 8.01 -25.68 -9.24
N ASN A 173 7.07 -24.86 -8.76
CA ASN A 173 5.72 -25.28 -8.43
C ASN A 173 4.73 -24.12 -8.60
N THR A 174 3.44 -24.44 -8.53
CA THR A 174 2.35 -23.47 -8.78
C THR A 174 2.28 -22.36 -7.74
N LEU A 175 2.66 -22.60 -6.49
CA LEU A 175 2.71 -21.57 -5.44
C LEU A 175 3.82 -20.53 -5.71
N GLN A 176 5.01 -20.99 -6.10
CA GLN A 176 6.11 -20.10 -6.51
C GLN A 176 5.74 -19.30 -7.76
N ALA A 177 5.06 -19.93 -8.74
CA ALA A 177 4.59 -19.24 -9.93
C ALA A 177 3.63 -18.11 -9.57
N MET A 178 2.66 -18.36 -8.68
CA MET A 178 1.72 -17.34 -8.21
C MET A 178 2.42 -16.24 -7.42
N PHE A 179 3.40 -16.60 -6.57
CA PHE A 179 4.20 -15.61 -5.83
C PHE A 179 4.98 -14.68 -6.78
N ASN A 180 5.60 -15.22 -7.83
CA ASN A 180 6.31 -14.42 -8.82
C ASN A 180 5.35 -13.48 -9.57
N ILE A 181 4.15 -13.93 -9.91
CA ILE A 181 3.12 -13.10 -10.56
C ILE A 181 2.70 -11.96 -9.61
N ALA A 182 2.40 -12.27 -8.35
CA ALA A 182 1.96 -11.29 -7.36
C ALA A 182 3.02 -10.21 -7.06
N THR A 183 4.32 -10.59 -7.06
CA THR A 183 5.42 -9.67 -6.77
C THR A 183 5.98 -8.94 -8.00
N HIS A 184 5.60 -9.37 -9.21
CA HIS A 184 6.00 -8.76 -10.49
C HIS A 184 4.78 -8.62 -11.44
N PRO A 185 3.70 -7.96 -11.00
CA PRO A 185 2.39 -8.03 -11.67
C PRO A 185 2.37 -7.40 -13.06
N SER A 186 3.33 -6.54 -13.40
CA SER A 186 3.44 -5.90 -14.73
C SER A 186 4.22 -6.74 -15.75
N GLN A 187 4.78 -7.90 -15.35
CA GLN A 187 5.61 -8.70 -16.24
C GLN A 187 4.81 -9.82 -16.92
N GLN A 188 5.14 -10.10 -18.20
CA GLN A 188 4.58 -11.20 -18.98
C GLN A 188 3.05 -11.31 -19.00
N VAL A 189 2.34 -10.19 -18.81
CA VAL A 189 0.88 -10.14 -18.63
C VAL A 189 0.14 -10.87 -19.75
N GLY A 190 0.48 -10.60 -21.02
CA GLY A 190 -0.15 -11.25 -22.17
C GLY A 190 0.18 -12.74 -22.29
N ALA A 191 1.39 -13.15 -21.92
CA ALA A 191 1.80 -14.57 -21.95
C ALA A 191 1.05 -15.37 -20.88
N LEU A 192 0.89 -14.81 -19.67
CA LEU A 192 0.10 -15.40 -18.59
C LEU A 192 -1.37 -15.49 -18.98
N TYR A 193 -1.96 -14.40 -19.50
CA TYR A 193 -3.35 -14.39 -19.94
C TYR A 193 -3.64 -15.43 -21.04
N ALA A 194 -2.69 -15.71 -21.93
CA ALA A 194 -2.84 -16.72 -22.99
C ALA A 194 -2.88 -18.18 -22.46
N LEU A 195 -2.57 -18.42 -21.19
CA LEU A 195 -2.60 -19.76 -20.59
C LEU A 195 -4.00 -20.20 -20.15
N PHE A 196 -4.91 -19.24 -19.86
CA PHE A 196 -6.26 -19.60 -19.42
C PHE A 196 -7.21 -19.83 -20.60
N SER A 197 -8.29 -20.59 -20.33
CA SER A 197 -9.39 -20.80 -21.27
C SER A 197 -10.68 -20.20 -20.70
N PRO A 198 -11.51 -19.51 -21.52
CA PRO A 198 -12.81 -18.99 -21.06
C PRO A 198 -13.79 -20.07 -20.55
N THR A 199 -13.50 -21.35 -20.82
CA THR A 199 -14.28 -22.51 -20.31
C THR A 199 -13.69 -23.11 -19.04
N SER A 200 -12.70 -22.47 -18.43
CA SER A 200 -12.06 -22.88 -17.17
C SER A 200 -13.04 -22.83 -15.99
N PRO A 201 -12.77 -23.57 -14.88
CA PRO A 201 -13.75 -23.82 -13.84
C PRO A 201 -14.14 -22.61 -13.00
N PHE A 202 -13.25 -21.62 -12.88
CA PHE A 202 -13.50 -20.46 -12.02
C PHE A 202 -14.10 -19.30 -12.81
N GLN A 203 -15.33 -18.91 -12.47
CA GLN A 203 -16.11 -17.90 -13.20
C GLN A 203 -16.62 -16.81 -12.23
N PRO A 204 -16.82 -15.56 -12.68
CA PRO A 204 -16.49 -15.02 -14.02
C PRO A 204 -14.98 -14.83 -14.23
N THR A 205 -14.55 -14.74 -15.48
CA THR A 205 -13.16 -14.46 -15.88
C THR A 205 -13.03 -13.10 -16.58
N LEU A 206 -11.80 -12.61 -16.70
CA LEU A 206 -11.52 -11.38 -17.46
C LEU A 206 -11.85 -11.57 -18.96
N PRO A 207 -12.57 -10.63 -19.59
CA PRO A 207 -12.93 -10.72 -20.99
C PRO A 207 -11.78 -10.37 -21.95
N SER A 208 -10.71 -9.76 -21.46
CA SER A 208 -9.52 -9.34 -22.22
C SER A 208 -8.30 -9.30 -21.32
N THR A 209 -7.12 -9.29 -21.93
CA THR A 209 -5.84 -9.14 -21.20
C THR A 209 -5.87 -7.90 -20.34
N PRO A 210 -5.57 -8.01 -19.04
CA PRO A 210 -5.49 -6.84 -18.14
C PRO A 210 -4.25 -6.00 -18.44
N ASN A 211 -4.17 -4.84 -17.82
CA ASN A 211 -2.99 -3.98 -17.90
C ASN A 211 -1.81 -4.57 -17.09
N ASP A 212 -2.12 -5.11 -15.94
CA ASP A 212 -1.22 -5.79 -15.00
C ASP A 212 -2.02 -6.80 -14.17
N TRP A 213 -1.35 -7.56 -13.29
CA TRP A 213 -1.93 -8.56 -12.40
C TRP A 213 -2.01 -8.08 -10.95
N THR A 214 -2.15 -6.78 -10.71
CA THR A 214 -2.27 -6.24 -9.34
C THR A 214 -3.70 -6.42 -8.84
N ILE A 215 -3.91 -7.21 -7.80
CA ILE A 215 -5.23 -7.33 -7.15
C ILE A 215 -5.48 -6.08 -6.32
N HIS A 216 -6.57 -5.38 -6.61
CA HIS A 216 -6.98 -4.21 -5.84
C HIS A 216 -8.45 -4.26 -5.44
N VAL A 217 -8.73 -3.96 -4.17
CA VAL A 217 -10.08 -3.83 -3.62
C VAL A 217 -10.45 -2.36 -3.57
N THR A 218 -11.62 -2.02 -4.11
CA THR A 218 -12.14 -0.65 -4.06
C THR A 218 -13.20 -0.55 -2.96
N TYR A 219 -12.89 0.17 -1.89
CA TYR A 219 -13.82 0.43 -0.79
C TYR A 219 -14.58 1.73 -1.03
N THR A 220 -15.89 1.69 -0.84
CA THR A 220 -16.69 2.91 -0.71
C THR A 220 -16.54 3.42 0.71
N ALA A 221 -15.77 4.49 0.88
CA ALA A 221 -15.64 5.19 2.14
C ALA A 221 -16.64 6.36 2.17
N TYR A 222 -17.28 6.56 3.31
CA TYR A 222 -18.17 7.70 3.48
C TYR A 222 -17.37 9.01 3.54
N GLY A 223 -17.85 10.02 2.87
CA GLY A 223 -17.20 11.32 2.74
C GLY A 223 -17.12 11.73 1.27
N SER A 224 -16.71 12.94 1.01
CA SER A 224 -16.53 13.46 -0.33
C SER A 224 -15.21 14.23 -0.43
N THR A 225 -14.59 14.16 -1.60
CA THR A 225 -13.30 14.81 -1.88
C THR A 225 -12.22 14.36 -0.87
N GLN A 226 -11.86 13.08 -0.97
CA GLN A 226 -10.76 12.53 -0.17
C GLN A 226 -9.44 13.18 -0.58
N THR A 227 -8.53 13.41 0.38
CA THR A 227 -7.26 14.10 0.17
C THR A 227 -6.09 13.36 0.80
N GLY A 228 -5.87 13.51 2.09
CA GLY A 228 -4.79 12.83 2.82
C GLY A 228 -5.18 11.44 3.30
N ILE A 229 -4.21 10.55 3.40
CA ILE A 229 -4.35 9.18 3.92
C ILE A 229 -3.16 8.82 4.79
N ALA A 230 -3.40 8.14 5.91
CA ALA A 230 -2.37 7.64 6.80
C ALA A 230 -2.79 6.31 7.44
N VAL A 231 -1.81 5.49 7.87
CA VAL A 231 -2.04 4.19 8.51
C VAL A 231 -1.56 4.25 9.95
N ASP A 232 -2.38 3.78 10.89
CA ASP A 232 -2.04 3.73 12.30
C ASP A 232 -1.24 2.45 12.68
N GLY A 233 -0.84 2.35 13.95
CA GLY A 233 -0.08 1.21 14.46
C GLY A 233 -0.85 -0.11 14.52
N SER A 234 -2.18 -0.09 14.37
CA SER A 234 -3.04 -1.27 14.28
C SER A 234 -3.26 -1.70 12.83
N GLY A 235 -2.87 -0.86 11.86
CA GLY A 235 -3.09 -1.02 10.44
C GLY A 235 -4.40 -0.42 9.95
N ASN A 236 -5.15 0.33 10.79
CA ASN A 236 -6.33 1.04 10.34
C ASN A 236 -5.92 2.22 9.45
N VAL A 237 -6.74 2.48 8.46
CA VAL A 237 -6.53 3.53 7.45
C VAL A 237 -7.39 4.74 7.77
N TRP A 238 -6.75 5.88 7.92
CA TRP A 238 -7.37 7.16 8.25
C TRP A 238 -7.35 8.07 7.02
N ILE A 239 -8.51 8.59 6.63
CA ILE A 239 -8.71 9.36 5.40
C ILE A 239 -9.32 10.71 5.72
N ALA A 240 -8.68 11.79 5.26
CA ALA A 240 -9.20 13.13 5.35
C ALA A 240 -10.24 13.37 4.25
N ASN A 241 -11.46 13.80 4.64
CA ASN A 241 -12.57 14.12 3.75
C ASN A 241 -12.75 15.64 3.70
N GLU A 242 -12.21 16.27 2.67
CA GLU A 242 -12.16 17.72 2.58
C GLU A 242 -13.54 18.35 2.59
N SER A 243 -14.39 17.99 1.64
CA SER A 243 -15.72 18.64 1.50
C SER A 243 -16.67 18.31 2.65
N ALA A 244 -16.52 17.15 3.29
CA ALA A 244 -17.34 16.75 4.43
C ALA A 244 -16.84 17.31 5.76
N SER A 245 -15.63 17.89 5.80
CA SER A 245 -14.96 18.31 7.04
C SER A 245 -14.95 17.21 8.11
N SER A 246 -14.63 15.98 7.69
CA SER A 246 -14.63 14.79 8.53
C SER A 246 -13.41 13.90 8.25
N VAL A 247 -13.26 12.86 9.05
CA VAL A 247 -12.22 11.82 8.88
C VAL A 247 -12.88 10.45 8.87
N THR A 248 -12.60 9.64 7.86
CA THR A 248 -13.02 8.24 7.83
C THR A 248 -11.91 7.36 8.39
N GLU A 249 -12.27 6.35 9.19
CA GLU A 249 -11.38 5.28 9.64
C GLU A 249 -11.90 3.95 9.10
N LEU A 250 -11.04 3.21 8.40
CA LEU A 250 -11.26 1.85 7.92
C LEU A 250 -10.36 0.88 8.67
N ALA A 251 -10.90 -0.21 9.15
CA ALA A 251 -10.12 -1.35 9.61
C ALA A 251 -9.51 -2.11 8.41
N THR A 252 -8.55 -2.98 8.67
CA THR A 252 -7.87 -3.82 7.65
C THR A 252 -8.80 -4.80 6.94
N ASP A 253 -9.95 -5.11 7.51
CA ASP A 253 -11.01 -5.94 6.88
C ASP A 253 -12.02 -5.08 6.08
N GLY A 254 -11.79 -3.78 5.95
CA GLY A 254 -12.66 -2.83 5.27
C GLY A 254 -13.83 -2.32 6.12
N THR A 255 -13.97 -2.75 7.37
CA THR A 255 -15.02 -2.25 8.27
C THR A 255 -14.83 -0.75 8.53
N ILE A 256 -15.88 0.04 8.37
CA ILE A 256 -15.85 1.49 8.65
C ILE A 256 -16.03 1.71 10.15
N LEU A 257 -14.95 2.09 10.84
CA LEU A 257 -14.92 2.30 12.28
C LEU A 257 -15.51 3.66 12.71
N SER A 258 -15.34 4.68 11.87
CA SER A 258 -15.82 6.04 12.11
C SER A 258 -17.32 6.24 11.92
N GLY A 259 -18.03 5.19 11.49
CA GLY A 259 -19.42 5.29 11.06
C GLY A 259 -19.61 6.11 9.77
N PRO A 260 -20.87 6.25 9.27
CA PRO A 260 -21.14 6.83 7.96
C PRO A 260 -20.89 8.35 7.87
N ALA A 261 -20.90 9.07 8.98
CA ALA A 261 -20.63 10.51 9.00
C ALA A 261 -19.13 10.83 9.10
N GLY A 262 -18.31 9.84 9.41
CA GLY A 262 -16.92 10.07 9.82
C GLY A 262 -16.80 10.73 11.18
N TYR A 263 -15.57 10.88 11.66
CA TYR A 263 -15.26 11.66 12.86
C TYR A 263 -15.28 13.15 12.51
N THR A 264 -15.87 13.98 13.38
CA THR A 264 -16.02 15.43 13.18
C THR A 264 -15.60 16.19 14.43
N GLY A 265 -15.48 17.52 14.34
CA GLY A 265 -15.12 18.39 15.47
C GLY A 265 -13.62 18.63 15.56
N GLY A 266 -13.13 19.16 16.70
CA GLY A 266 -11.70 19.45 16.92
C GLY A 266 -11.13 20.50 15.97
N GLY A 267 -11.95 21.38 15.40
CA GLY A 267 -11.53 22.38 14.42
C GLY A 267 -11.33 21.83 13.01
N LEU A 268 -11.85 20.64 12.67
CA LEU A 268 -11.88 20.14 11.30
C LEU A 268 -12.65 21.11 10.40
N ASN A 269 -11.98 21.60 9.37
CA ASN A 269 -12.54 22.53 8.40
C ASN A 269 -11.86 22.33 7.03
N ARG A 270 -12.40 21.40 6.24
CA ARG A 270 -11.83 20.96 4.98
C ARG A 270 -10.39 20.41 5.15
N PRO A 271 -10.23 19.28 5.86
CA PRO A 271 -8.91 18.69 6.10
C PRO A 271 -8.25 18.23 4.78
N ILE A 272 -6.92 18.44 4.66
CA ILE A 272 -6.16 18.14 3.43
C ILE A 272 -4.98 17.19 3.67
N ALA A 273 -4.19 17.40 4.72
CA ALA A 273 -3.11 16.47 5.05
C ALA A 273 -3.38 15.82 6.41
N ILE A 274 -2.91 14.58 6.56
CA ILE A 274 -3.11 13.76 7.75
C ILE A 274 -1.80 13.08 8.15
N ALA A 275 -1.50 13.04 9.44
CA ALA A 275 -0.39 12.29 9.99
C ALA A 275 -0.75 11.75 11.39
N ILE A 276 -0.13 10.64 11.78
CA ILE A 276 -0.41 9.96 13.06
C ILE A 276 0.86 10.00 13.94
N ASP A 277 0.69 10.44 15.18
CA ASP A 277 1.80 10.54 16.12
C ASP A 277 2.14 9.18 16.77
N PRO A 278 3.30 9.05 17.47
CA PRO A 278 3.70 7.80 18.09
C PRO A 278 2.78 7.32 19.24
N LEU A 279 1.80 8.11 19.64
CA LEU A 279 0.77 7.76 20.62
C LEU A 279 -0.54 7.34 19.96
N GLY A 280 -0.59 7.36 18.60
CA GLY A 280 -1.77 7.04 17.81
C GLY A 280 -2.75 8.20 17.63
N ASN A 281 -2.42 9.44 18.04
CA ASN A 281 -3.30 10.57 17.75
C ASN A 281 -3.17 11.00 16.29
N VAL A 282 -4.27 11.40 15.73
CA VAL A 282 -4.41 11.80 14.32
C VAL A 282 -4.41 13.32 14.23
N TRP A 283 -3.49 13.85 13.44
CA TRP A 283 -3.30 15.26 13.22
C TRP A 283 -3.64 15.63 11.79
N LEU A 284 -4.37 16.74 11.58
CA LEU A 284 -4.82 17.15 10.26
C LEU A 284 -4.64 18.66 10.08
N THR A 285 -4.09 19.04 8.93
CA THR A 285 -4.14 20.42 8.46
C THR A 285 -5.40 20.66 7.66
N ASN A 286 -5.90 21.88 7.69
CA ASN A 286 -7.15 22.29 7.04
C ASN A 286 -6.88 23.30 5.91
N THR A 287 -7.72 23.31 4.88
CA THR A 287 -7.65 24.27 3.77
C THR A 287 -7.75 25.72 4.26
N PHE A 288 -8.60 25.98 5.24
CA PHE A 288 -8.82 27.31 5.80
C PHE A 288 -8.05 27.58 7.09
N GLY A 289 -6.87 26.98 7.19
CA GLY A 289 -5.95 27.15 8.32
C GLY A 289 -6.33 26.35 9.55
N GLY A 290 -5.38 26.30 10.50
CA GLY A 290 -5.53 25.57 11.73
C GLY A 290 -5.15 24.09 11.61
N LEU A 291 -4.91 23.49 12.77
CA LEU A 291 -4.51 22.11 12.93
C LEU A 291 -5.51 21.40 13.85
N ALA A 292 -6.14 20.36 13.37
CA ALA A 292 -7.04 19.52 14.16
C ALA A 292 -6.27 18.34 14.76
N LYS A 293 -6.70 17.87 15.93
CA LYS A 293 -6.18 16.67 16.58
C LYS A 293 -7.33 15.81 17.09
N LEU A 294 -7.32 14.53 16.76
CA LEU A 294 -8.20 13.50 17.26
C LEU A 294 -7.37 12.43 17.99
N ASN A 295 -7.97 11.70 18.93
CA ASN A 295 -7.33 10.48 19.42
C ASN A 295 -7.55 9.29 18.47
N ASN A 296 -7.01 8.14 18.80
CA ASN A 296 -7.09 6.88 18.03
C ASN A 296 -8.49 6.24 17.96
N VAL A 297 -9.51 6.88 18.50
CA VAL A 297 -10.94 6.49 18.37
C VAL A 297 -11.80 7.68 17.91
N GLY A 298 -11.16 8.67 17.29
CA GLY A 298 -11.82 9.81 16.66
C GLY A 298 -12.35 10.89 17.60
N ILE A 299 -12.04 10.85 18.91
CA ILE A 299 -12.47 11.90 19.85
C ILE A 299 -11.57 13.13 19.67
N PRO A 300 -12.15 14.34 19.48
CA PRO A 300 -11.39 15.56 19.38
C PRO A 300 -10.55 15.88 20.63
N LEU A 301 -9.27 16.19 20.41
CA LEU A 301 -8.32 16.63 21.45
C LEU A 301 -7.94 18.11 21.30
N SER A 302 -8.10 18.70 20.14
CA SER A 302 -8.01 20.14 19.91
C SER A 302 -9.36 20.81 20.17
N GLY A 303 -9.35 22.12 20.50
CA GLY A 303 -10.58 22.90 20.69
C GLY A 303 -11.42 22.99 19.42
N SER A 304 -12.62 23.57 19.52
CA SER A 304 -13.57 23.69 18.40
C SER A 304 -13.02 24.48 17.20
N THR A 305 -11.98 25.29 17.38
CA THR A 305 -11.29 26.04 16.32
C THR A 305 -9.97 25.40 15.89
N GLY A 306 -9.57 24.29 16.51
CA GLY A 306 -8.26 23.68 16.32
C GLY A 306 -7.11 24.52 16.90
N PHE A 307 -5.87 24.17 16.56
CA PHE A 307 -4.67 24.96 16.89
C PHE A 307 -4.37 25.92 15.73
N PRO A 308 -4.05 27.20 15.99
CA PRO A 308 -4.16 28.27 14.98
C PRO A 308 -2.97 28.40 14.00
N VAL A 309 -2.01 27.49 13.94
CA VAL A 309 -0.66 27.81 13.41
C VAL A 309 -0.18 26.89 12.27
N CYS A 310 -1.01 26.38 11.39
CA CYS A 310 -0.54 25.50 10.30
C CYS A 310 -1.07 25.88 8.93
N GLY A 311 -0.19 25.74 7.91
CA GLY A 311 -0.57 25.67 6.50
C GLY A 311 -0.74 24.23 6.02
N VAL A 312 -0.33 23.92 4.78
CA VAL A 312 -0.68 22.67 4.08
C VAL A 312 0.19 21.49 4.49
N GLY A 313 1.51 21.60 4.39
CA GLY A 313 2.44 20.49 4.64
C GLY A 313 2.43 20.05 6.10
N LEU A 314 2.36 18.73 6.34
CA LEU A 314 2.26 18.14 7.67
C LEU A 314 3.20 16.94 7.80
N ALA A 315 4.06 16.95 8.84
CA ALA A 315 4.86 15.80 9.24
C ALA A 315 4.98 15.74 10.76
N ILE A 316 5.25 14.55 11.30
CA ILE A 316 5.45 14.32 12.74
C ILE A 316 6.84 13.75 12.97
N ASP A 317 7.62 14.39 13.83
CA ASP A 317 8.97 13.95 14.17
C ASP A 317 8.96 12.74 15.13
N GLY A 318 10.10 12.08 15.30
CA GLY A 318 10.24 10.92 16.18
C GLY A 318 9.99 11.19 17.67
N PHE A 319 9.89 12.46 18.07
CA PHE A 319 9.50 12.88 19.42
C PHE A 319 8.00 13.15 19.56
N GLY A 320 7.23 13.04 18.44
CA GLY A 320 5.80 13.32 18.41
C GLY A 320 5.45 14.80 18.25
N ASN A 321 6.43 15.65 17.89
CA ASN A 321 6.10 17.03 17.56
C ASN A 321 5.63 17.13 16.10
N VAL A 322 4.68 18.00 15.89
CA VAL A 322 4.09 18.31 14.59
C VAL A 322 4.86 19.43 13.93
N TRP A 323 5.23 19.22 12.66
CA TRP A 323 5.83 20.22 11.81
C TRP A 323 4.86 20.54 10.68
N CYS A 324 4.61 21.82 10.46
CA CYS A 324 3.73 22.27 9.39
C CYS A 324 4.27 23.51 8.68
N GLY A 325 3.97 23.56 7.38
CA GLY A 325 4.37 24.69 6.54
C GLY A 325 3.45 25.89 6.73
N ALA A 326 4.01 27.09 6.73
CA ALA A 326 3.30 28.35 6.58
C ALA A 326 4.09 29.26 5.64
N LEU A 327 3.47 30.32 5.10
CA LEU A 327 4.12 31.18 4.12
C LEU A 327 5.44 31.76 4.65
N GLY A 328 6.55 31.41 4.02
CA GLY A 328 7.89 31.88 4.36
C GLY A 328 8.53 31.29 5.62
N HIS A 329 7.86 30.38 6.34
CA HIS A 329 8.39 29.73 7.53
C HIS A 329 7.76 28.37 7.79
N VAL A 330 8.34 27.61 8.71
CA VAL A 330 7.74 26.37 9.21
C VAL A 330 7.49 26.47 10.71
N SER A 331 6.39 25.89 11.17
CA SER A 331 6.00 25.87 12.57
C SER A 331 6.26 24.50 13.18
N LYS A 332 6.67 24.47 14.44
CA LYS A 332 6.80 23.27 15.27
C LYS A 332 5.90 23.37 16.48
N ILE A 333 5.11 22.34 16.74
CA ILE A 333 4.08 22.27 17.77
C ILE A 333 4.29 20.97 18.55
N ASP A 334 4.23 21.02 19.88
CA ASP A 334 4.31 19.82 20.70
C ASP A 334 2.99 19.01 20.67
N ASN A 335 3.02 17.84 21.29
CA ASN A 335 1.86 16.95 21.33
C ASN A 335 0.65 17.54 22.11
N ASN A 336 0.86 18.58 22.92
CA ASN A 336 -0.21 19.30 23.65
C ASN A 336 -0.75 20.52 22.89
N GLY A 337 -0.19 20.83 21.71
CA GLY A 337 -0.59 21.99 20.92
C GLY A 337 0.18 23.27 21.24
N ASN A 338 1.25 23.21 22.06
CA ASN A 338 2.08 24.38 22.36
C ASN A 338 3.04 24.66 21.21
N LEU A 339 3.08 25.92 20.78
CA LEU A 339 3.98 26.37 19.73
C LEU A 339 5.42 26.43 20.22
N LEU A 340 6.30 25.59 19.67
CA LEU A 340 7.72 25.51 20.03
C LEU A 340 8.60 26.43 19.17
N SER A 341 8.13 26.81 17.99
CA SER A 341 8.90 27.59 17.00
C SER A 341 8.79 29.12 17.16
N GLY A 342 8.08 29.62 18.19
CA GLY A 342 7.85 31.05 18.34
C GLY A 342 7.11 31.65 17.12
N THR A 343 7.77 32.56 16.38
CA THR A 343 7.20 33.15 15.15
C THR A 343 7.39 32.27 13.91
N GLY A 344 7.91 31.06 14.06
CA GLY A 344 8.27 30.12 13.00
C GLY A 344 9.76 30.13 12.70
N TYR A 345 10.24 29.06 12.05
CA TYR A 345 11.62 28.90 11.59
C TYR A 345 11.71 29.35 10.13
N PRO A 346 12.38 30.46 9.84
CA PRO A 346 12.57 30.96 8.47
C PRO A 346 13.82 30.37 7.82
N GLY A 347 13.98 30.58 6.53
CA GLY A 347 15.20 30.23 5.79
C GLY A 347 15.06 28.92 5.01
N GLY A 348 16.19 28.30 4.64
CA GLY A 348 16.19 27.06 3.88
C GLY A 348 15.63 27.17 2.46
N GLY A 349 15.43 28.39 1.94
CA GLY A 349 14.80 28.62 0.63
C GLY A 349 13.27 28.57 0.63
N LEU A 350 12.63 28.62 1.81
CA LEU A 350 11.17 28.55 1.92
C LEU A 350 10.45 29.70 1.20
N GLY A 351 9.48 29.34 0.37
CA GLY A 351 8.42 30.20 -0.15
C GLY A 351 7.06 29.76 0.41
N THR A 352 6.31 28.98 -0.36
CA THR A 352 5.06 28.33 0.09
C THR A 352 5.34 26.82 0.28
N PRO A 353 5.52 26.34 1.53
CA PRO A 353 5.69 24.91 1.81
C PRO A 353 4.39 24.15 1.53
N ILE A 354 4.49 23.02 0.80
CA ILE A 354 3.33 22.21 0.37
C ILE A 354 3.37 20.81 0.99
N GLY A 355 4.40 20.01 0.69
CA GLY A 355 4.62 18.69 1.27
C GLY A 355 5.61 18.74 2.42
N ALA A 356 5.51 17.81 3.36
CA ALA A 356 6.43 17.66 4.48
C ALA A 356 6.75 16.20 4.75
N SER A 357 8.00 15.90 5.15
CA SER A 357 8.44 14.57 5.56
C SER A 357 9.58 14.69 6.59
N VAL A 358 9.80 13.64 7.37
CA VAL A 358 10.88 13.55 8.36
C VAL A 358 11.82 12.42 7.98
N ASP A 359 13.14 12.69 7.93
CA ASP A 359 14.13 11.67 7.60
C ASP A 359 14.50 10.79 8.84
N PRO A 360 15.20 9.65 8.66
CA PRO A 360 15.60 8.78 9.77
C PRO A 360 16.48 9.46 10.82
N LEU A 361 17.16 10.55 10.49
CA LEU A 361 17.95 11.37 11.42
C LEU A 361 17.11 12.44 12.13
N ASN A 362 15.78 12.38 11.94
CA ASN A 362 14.82 13.32 12.53
C ASN A 362 14.97 14.77 12.03
N ASN A 363 15.55 15.00 10.84
CA ASN A 363 15.46 16.27 10.14
C ASN A 363 14.16 16.34 9.36
N VAL A 364 13.65 17.55 9.19
CA VAL A 364 12.37 17.79 8.52
C VAL A 364 12.61 18.42 7.16
N TRP A 365 11.94 17.86 6.16
CA TRP A 365 12.04 18.27 4.78
C TRP A 365 10.70 18.84 4.29
N PHE A 366 10.76 19.89 3.50
CA PHE A 366 9.58 20.50 2.90
C PHE A 366 9.79 20.72 1.41
N THR A 367 8.80 20.38 0.58
CA THR A 367 8.71 20.93 -0.76
C THR A 367 8.24 22.39 -0.66
N SER A 368 8.77 23.26 -1.49
CA SER A 368 8.44 24.68 -1.43
C SER A 368 8.43 25.31 -2.82
N THR A 369 7.41 26.11 -3.10
CA THR A 369 7.31 26.91 -4.32
C THR A 369 7.60 28.37 -3.99
N THR A 370 8.64 28.92 -4.62
CA THR A 370 9.09 30.30 -4.36
C THR A 370 8.55 31.29 -5.38
N ALA A 371 8.28 30.86 -6.62
CA ALA A 371 7.68 31.61 -7.69
C ALA A 371 7.02 30.67 -8.70
N PHE A 372 6.29 31.19 -9.65
CA PHE A 372 5.72 30.37 -10.73
C PHE A 372 6.82 29.61 -11.47
N ASN A 373 6.68 28.27 -11.51
CA ASN A 373 7.66 27.32 -12.08
C ASN A 373 9.06 27.36 -11.41
N VAL A 374 9.15 27.80 -10.14
CA VAL A 374 10.39 27.76 -9.36
C VAL A 374 10.12 27.09 -8.03
N SER A 375 10.60 25.88 -7.90
CA SER A 375 10.46 25.08 -6.67
C SER A 375 11.80 24.63 -6.15
N ASN A 376 11.83 24.34 -4.86
CA ASN A 376 12.99 23.81 -4.15
C ASN A 376 12.55 22.86 -3.02
N VAL A 377 13.55 22.30 -2.35
CA VAL A 377 13.35 21.47 -1.16
C VAL A 377 14.12 22.10 -0.01
N ALA A 378 13.40 22.43 1.05
CA ALA A 378 13.98 22.98 2.28
C ALA A 378 14.21 21.85 3.29
N LYS A 379 15.34 21.90 4.01
CA LYS A 379 15.69 20.95 5.07
C LYS A 379 16.03 21.69 6.35
N PHE A 380 15.48 21.21 7.48
CA PHE A 380 15.74 21.75 8.81
C PHE A 380 16.15 20.65 9.77
N THR A 381 17.01 20.96 10.73
CA THR A 381 17.17 20.12 11.91
C THR A 381 15.88 20.10 12.73
N ASN A 382 15.73 19.14 13.62
CA ASN A 382 14.55 19.07 14.48
C ASN A 382 14.46 20.19 15.54
N VAL A 383 15.46 21.07 15.59
CA VAL A 383 15.43 22.31 16.39
C VAL A 383 15.26 23.58 15.54
N GLY A 384 14.95 23.41 14.25
CA GLY A 384 14.60 24.49 13.35
C GLY A 384 15.78 25.21 12.67
N VAL A 385 17.00 24.65 12.73
CA VAL A 385 18.15 25.21 11.99
C VAL A 385 18.09 24.79 10.54
N PRO A 386 18.08 25.71 9.55
CA PRO A 386 18.06 25.37 8.14
C PRO A 386 19.38 24.72 7.70
N LEU A 387 19.28 23.58 6.97
CA LEU A 387 20.41 22.81 6.45
C LEU A 387 20.58 22.98 4.92
N SER A 388 19.53 23.41 4.23
CA SER A 388 19.50 23.55 2.75
C SER A 388 19.99 24.90 2.23
N GLY A 389 20.70 25.68 3.04
CA GLY A 389 21.22 26.99 2.66
C GLY A 389 20.10 28.05 2.51
N THR A 390 20.40 29.12 1.76
CA THR A 390 19.44 30.23 1.59
C THR A 390 18.48 30.03 0.42
N THR A 391 18.80 29.14 -0.53
CA THR A 391 18.02 28.90 -1.76
C THR A 391 17.24 27.58 -1.74
N GLY A 392 17.48 26.74 -0.74
CA GLY A 392 17.00 25.37 -0.75
C GLY A 392 17.79 24.46 -1.70
N TYR A 393 17.49 23.18 -1.69
CA TYR A 393 18.01 22.22 -2.66
C TYR A 393 17.18 22.28 -3.94
N THR A 394 17.86 22.36 -5.09
CA THR A 394 17.21 22.52 -6.40
C THR A 394 17.70 21.45 -7.38
N ALA A 395 16.90 21.17 -8.39
CA ALA A 395 17.28 20.35 -9.53
C ALA A 395 16.85 21.05 -10.83
N THR A 396 17.63 20.91 -11.88
CA THR A 396 17.21 21.38 -13.21
C THR A 396 15.91 20.67 -13.59
N GLY A 397 14.87 21.45 -13.90
CA GLY A 397 13.57 20.92 -14.28
C GLY A 397 12.62 20.57 -13.11
N LEU A 398 12.99 20.83 -11.86
CA LEU A 398 12.06 20.82 -10.72
C LEU A 398 11.29 22.15 -10.72
N THR A 399 10.05 22.12 -11.12
CA THR A 399 9.25 23.33 -11.39
C THR A 399 8.04 23.47 -10.48
N ASN A 400 7.43 22.36 -10.05
CA ASN A 400 6.26 22.36 -9.18
C ASN A 400 6.37 21.22 -8.16
N ALA A 401 7.31 21.33 -7.20
CA ALA A 401 7.51 20.36 -6.14
C ALA A 401 6.26 20.25 -5.26
N TRP A 402 5.68 19.04 -5.17
CA TRP A 402 4.40 18.85 -4.52
C TRP A 402 4.51 17.95 -3.28
N SER A 403 4.56 16.65 -3.44
CA SER A 403 4.66 15.69 -2.34
C SER A 403 6.10 15.24 -2.11
N ILE A 404 6.38 14.71 -0.91
CA ILE A 404 7.73 14.38 -0.46
C ILE A 404 7.70 13.19 0.49
N ALA A 405 8.66 12.27 0.33
CA ALA A 405 8.86 11.14 1.23
C ALA A 405 10.35 10.82 1.38
N ASN A 406 10.74 10.26 2.52
CA ASN A 406 12.12 9.86 2.80
C ASN A 406 12.27 8.35 2.80
N ASP A 407 13.38 7.83 2.23
CA ASP A 407 13.77 6.42 2.32
C ASP A 407 14.60 6.13 3.58
N SER A 408 14.88 4.85 3.85
CA SER A 408 15.64 4.39 5.02
C SER A 408 17.10 4.89 5.04
N ALA A 409 17.65 5.27 3.90
CA ALA A 409 18.97 5.87 3.78
C ALA A 409 18.96 7.39 4.02
N GLY A 410 17.77 7.98 4.23
CA GLY A 410 17.56 9.41 4.41
C GLY A 410 17.54 10.21 3.12
N ASN A 411 17.50 9.56 1.93
CA ASN A 411 17.28 10.28 0.70
C ASN A 411 15.82 10.69 0.60
N THR A 412 15.59 11.78 -0.10
CA THR A 412 14.30 12.43 -0.21
C THR A 412 13.78 12.32 -1.63
N TRP A 413 12.58 11.78 -1.78
CA TRP A 413 11.87 11.66 -3.05
C TRP A 413 10.80 12.74 -3.14
N VAL A 414 10.70 13.38 -4.30
CA VAL A 414 9.82 14.55 -4.53
C VAL A 414 9.08 14.40 -5.84
N THR A 415 7.76 14.57 -5.81
CA THR A 415 6.95 14.65 -7.03
C THR A 415 7.00 16.05 -7.60
N ASP A 416 7.19 16.16 -8.90
CA ASP A 416 7.00 17.40 -9.66
C ASP A 416 5.64 17.34 -10.36
N ASN A 417 4.66 18.00 -9.76
CA ASN A 417 3.27 18.07 -10.23
C ASN A 417 3.16 19.08 -11.38
N SER A 418 3.92 18.85 -12.43
CA SER A 418 3.85 19.63 -13.66
C SER A 418 3.12 18.83 -14.73
N PHE A 419 2.34 19.50 -15.57
CA PHE A 419 1.61 18.82 -16.66
C PHE A 419 2.57 18.26 -17.71
N ILE A 420 2.11 17.23 -18.45
CA ILE A 420 2.87 16.61 -19.54
C ILE A 420 3.41 17.68 -20.51
N PRO A 421 4.68 17.55 -20.98
CA PRO A 421 5.62 16.42 -20.78
C PRO A 421 6.56 16.58 -19.57
N PHE A 422 6.20 17.36 -18.58
CA PHE A 422 7.08 17.78 -17.50
C PHE A 422 6.91 17.02 -16.18
N SER A 423 5.95 16.08 -16.10
CA SER A 423 5.71 15.23 -14.93
C SER A 423 6.92 14.36 -14.58
N LYS A 424 7.45 14.48 -13.37
CA LYS A 424 8.69 13.83 -12.94
C LYS A 424 8.67 13.47 -11.46
N VAL A 425 9.61 12.60 -11.08
CA VAL A 425 9.97 12.36 -9.70
C VAL A 425 11.47 12.65 -9.53
N PHE A 426 11.81 13.44 -8.54
CA PHE A 426 13.20 13.74 -8.19
C PHE A 426 13.61 12.99 -6.93
N ARG A 427 14.91 12.68 -6.83
CA ARG A 427 15.52 12.08 -5.64
C ARG A 427 16.74 12.86 -5.23
N PHE A 428 16.80 13.28 -3.97
CA PHE A 428 17.92 14.01 -3.38
C PHE A 428 18.59 13.18 -2.30
N ALA A 429 19.90 13.19 -2.25
CA ALA A 429 20.66 12.65 -1.13
C ALA A 429 20.45 13.50 0.14
N THR A 430 20.92 13.01 1.27
CA THR A 430 20.82 13.68 2.57
C THR A 430 21.47 15.08 2.61
N ASP A 431 22.46 15.33 1.75
CA ASP A 431 23.16 16.61 1.59
C ASP A 431 22.54 17.51 0.52
N GLY A 432 21.46 17.06 -0.13
CA GLY A 432 20.76 17.78 -1.20
C GLY A 432 21.32 17.54 -2.60
N THR A 433 22.29 16.63 -2.78
CA THR A 433 22.76 16.24 -4.12
C THR A 433 21.62 15.56 -4.89
N ASN A 434 21.32 16.04 -6.10
CA ASN A 434 20.32 15.41 -6.97
C ASN A 434 20.81 14.06 -7.50
N LEU A 435 20.16 12.96 -7.10
CA LEU A 435 20.47 11.59 -7.49
C LEU A 435 19.73 11.15 -8.76
N SER A 436 18.62 11.81 -9.11
CA SER A 436 17.79 11.45 -10.27
C SER A 436 18.28 12.06 -11.59
N GLY A 437 19.40 12.80 -11.55
CA GLY A 437 19.92 13.50 -12.72
C GLY A 437 19.06 14.71 -13.13
N PRO A 438 19.43 15.41 -14.21
CA PRO A 438 18.79 16.67 -14.59
C PRO A 438 17.35 16.51 -15.09
N ASN A 439 16.97 15.31 -15.53
CA ASN A 439 15.64 15.06 -16.10
C ASN A 439 14.65 14.44 -15.10
N GLY A 440 15.10 14.10 -13.89
CA GLY A 440 14.27 13.32 -12.96
C GLY A 440 13.95 11.93 -13.49
N TYR A 441 13.17 11.17 -12.75
CA TYR A 441 12.62 9.88 -13.17
C TYR A 441 11.28 10.10 -13.86
N THR A 442 11.06 9.40 -14.97
CA THR A 442 9.86 9.50 -15.84
C THR A 442 9.43 8.10 -16.33
N GLY A 443 8.27 8.00 -16.95
CA GLY A 443 7.75 6.76 -17.52
C GLY A 443 6.62 6.18 -16.67
N GLY A 444 6.17 4.96 -17.01
CA GLY A 444 5.07 4.31 -16.31
C GLY A 444 3.72 5.01 -16.45
N GLY A 445 3.53 5.79 -17.51
CA GLY A 445 2.32 6.61 -17.63
C GLY A 445 2.23 7.72 -16.58
N LEU A 446 3.36 8.16 -16.01
CA LEU A 446 3.41 9.20 -15.00
C LEU A 446 2.89 10.52 -15.56
N GLU A 447 1.73 10.95 -15.11
CA GLU A 447 1.09 12.23 -15.42
C GLU A 447 0.66 12.87 -14.10
N ASN A 448 0.90 14.17 -13.96
CA ASN A 448 0.44 14.95 -12.81
C ASN A 448 0.63 14.21 -11.45
N PRO A 449 1.87 13.85 -11.04
CA PRO A 449 2.11 13.08 -9.83
C PRO A 449 1.75 13.89 -8.58
N LEU A 450 0.84 13.36 -7.74
CA LEU A 450 0.31 14.06 -6.57
C LEU A 450 0.95 13.61 -5.26
N ALA A 451 0.90 12.32 -4.95
CA ALA A 451 1.38 11.80 -3.66
C ALA A 451 2.47 10.75 -3.87
N ILE A 452 3.32 10.58 -2.86
CA ILE A 452 4.42 9.62 -2.87
C ILE A 452 4.56 8.94 -1.51
N ALA A 453 4.80 7.63 -1.52
CA ALA A 453 5.16 6.83 -0.34
C ALA A 453 6.36 5.93 -0.68
N ILE A 454 7.15 5.56 0.33
CA ILE A 454 8.30 4.67 0.20
C ILE A 454 8.01 3.37 0.92
N ASP A 455 8.23 2.23 0.25
CA ASP A 455 8.07 0.91 0.85
C ASP A 455 9.32 0.42 1.60
N GLY A 456 9.21 -0.72 2.28
CA GLY A 456 10.29 -1.29 3.07
C GLY A 456 11.51 -1.80 2.28
N ALA A 457 11.43 -1.84 0.95
CA ALA A 457 12.55 -2.11 0.04
C ALA A 457 13.17 -0.82 -0.53
N GLY A 458 12.60 0.34 -0.19
CA GLY A 458 13.03 1.65 -0.68
C GLY A 458 12.46 2.02 -2.04
N ASN A 459 11.45 1.29 -2.54
CA ASN A 459 10.75 1.66 -3.78
C ASN A 459 9.82 2.85 -3.53
N ALA A 460 9.77 3.74 -4.50
CA ALA A 460 8.87 4.89 -4.47
C ALA A 460 7.57 4.56 -5.21
N TRP A 461 6.44 4.73 -4.53
CA TRP A 461 5.09 4.55 -5.02
C TRP A 461 4.43 5.90 -5.20
N VAL A 462 4.00 6.21 -6.42
CA VAL A 462 3.56 7.55 -6.82
C VAL A 462 2.18 7.48 -7.44
N THR A 463 1.23 8.26 -6.92
CA THR A 463 -0.07 8.42 -7.57
C THR A 463 0.07 9.26 -8.84
N SER A 464 -0.56 8.81 -9.91
CA SER A 464 -0.55 9.44 -11.22
C SER A 464 -1.98 9.73 -11.66
N ASP A 465 -2.30 11.02 -11.78
CA ASP A 465 -3.59 11.50 -12.25
C ASP A 465 -3.49 11.87 -13.73
N SER A 466 -4.03 11.01 -14.58
CA SER A 466 -4.03 11.25 -16.02
C SER A 466 -5.25 12.04 -16.44
N ILE A 467 -5.07 13.34 -16.65
CA ILE A 467 -6.04 14.21 -17.33
C ILE A 467 -5.80 14.18 -18.86
N SER A 468 -5.47 13.03 -19.44
CA SER A 468 -5.18 12.96 -20.88
C SER A 468 -6.40 13.33 -21.70
N THR A 469 -6.37 14.55 -22.24
CA THR A 469 -7.38 15.09 -23.14
C THR A 469 -7.23 14.59 -24.59
N SER A 470 -6.14 13.88 -24.93
CA SER A 470 -5.83 13.50 -26.31
C SER A 470 -6.34 12.11 -26.69
N SER A 471 -6.54 11.19 -25.75
CA SER A 471 -7.05 9.83 -26.02
C SER A 471 -8.45 9.56 -25.45
N GLY A 472 -8.98 10.45 -24.62
CA GLY A 472 -10.29 10.27 -23.97
C GLY A 472 -10.34 9.18 -22.90
N VAL A 473 -9.20 8.57 -22.57
CA VAL A 473 -9.08 7.54 -21.53
C VAL A 473 -8.23 8.10 -20.39
N ALA A 474 -8.83 8.29 -19.24
CA ALA A 474 -8.11 8.66 -18.01
C ALA A 474 -7.43 7.40 -17.46
N TYR A 475 -6.10 7.38 -17.43
CA TYR A 475 -5.31 6.33 -16.78
C TYR A 475 -4.94 6.76 -15.36
N ASN A 476 -5.86 6.60 -14.42
CA ASN A 476 -5.53 6.74 -13.02
C ASN A 476 -4.73 5.52 -12.59
N SER A 477 -3.50 5.73 -12.15
CA SER A 477 -2.57 4.65 -11.83
C SER A 477 -1.68 4.97 -10.63
N VAL A 478 -0.97 3.96 -10.17
CA VAL A 478 0.16 4.09 -9.27
C VAL A 478 1.42 3.68 -10.02
N VAL A 479 2.41 4.55 -10.04
CA VAL A 479 3.71 4.30 -10.67
C VAL A 479 4.72 3.91 -9.60
N GLN A 480 5.48 2.84 -9.84
CA GLN A 480 6.50 2.36 -8.92
C GLN A 480 7.88 2.50 -9.53
N PHE A 481 8.79 3.15 -8.79
CA PHE A 481 10.21 3.22 -9.10
C PHE A 481 11.03 2.48 -8.06
N GLY A 482 12.03 1.73 -8.51
CA GLY A 482 13.06 1.15 -7.65
C GLY A 482 13.95 2.22 -7.01
N PRO A 483 14.77 1.84 -6.01
CA PRO A 483 15.66 2.78 -5.31
C PRO A 483 16.69 3.46 -6.25
N ASP A 484 16.99 2.87 -7.38
CA ASP A 484 17.86 3.42 -8.44
C ASP A 484 17.11 4.23 -9.50
N GLY A 485 15.79 4.33 -9.39
CA GLY A 485 14.91 4.99 -10.37
C GLY A 485 14.45 4.08 -11.51
N THR A 486 14.75 2.78 -11.46
CA THR A 486 14.24 1.80 -12.42
C THR A 486 12.72 1.73 -12.33
N LEU A 487 12.03 1.81 -13.47
CA LEU A 487 10.57 1.67 -13.54
C LEU A 487 10.17 0.21 -13.29
N LEU A 488 9.33 -0.03 -12.28
CA LEU A 488 8.86 -1.37 -11.88
C LEU A 488 7.40 -1.66 -12.27
N SER A 489 6.57 -0.63 -12.37
CA SER A 489 5.13 -0.75 -12.65
C SER A 489 4.75 -0.92 -14.12
N GLY A 490 5.73 -1.18 -14.99
CA GLY A 490 5.46 -1.29 -16.43
C GLY A 490 5.23 0.06 -17.12
N ALA A 491 4.77 0.04 -18.38
CA ALA A 491 4.70 1.23 -19.22
C ALA A 491 3.57 2.20 -18.84
N THR A 492 2.52 1.73 -18.16
CA THR A 492 1.29 2.48 -17.87
C THR A 492 0.99 2.64 -16.38
N GLY A 493 1.89 2.15 -15.50
CA GLY A 493 1.61 2.07 -14.07
C GLY A 493 0.65 0.92 -13.72
N TYR A 494 0.38 0.72 -12.45
CA TYR A 494 -0.65 -0.20 -11.95
C TYR A 494 -2.01 0.47 -12.05
N SER A 495 -2.94 -0.16 -12.74
CA SER A 495 -4.28 0.39 -12.98
C SER A 495 -5.08 0.44 -11.67
N LEU A 496 -5.81 1.55 -11.45
CA LEU A 496 -6.74 1.71 -10.33
C LEU A 496 -8.21 1.48 -10.75
N SER A 497 -8.45 0.91 -11.92
CA SER A 497 -9.81 0.62 -12.42
C SER A 497 -10.18 -0.83 -12.18
N THR A 498 -11.19 -1.09 -11.34
CA THR A 498 -11.73 -2.44 -11.10
C THR A 498 -12.94 -2.68 -12.01
N ASN A 499 -12.90 -3.71 -12.85
CA ASN A 499 -14.03 -4.10 -13.70
C ASN A 499 -14.62 -2.94 -14.53
N GLY A 500 -13.79 -2.00 -14.98
CA GLY A 500 -14.22 -0.81 -15.71
C GLY A 500 -14.82 0.30 -14.85
N ILE A 501 -14.81 0.17 -13.54
CA ILE A 501 -15.16 1.24 -12.60
C ILE A 501 -13.92 2.09 -12.40
N ALA A 502 -13.95 3.34 -12.85
CA ALA A 502 -12.87 4.29 -12.61
C ALA A 502 -12.71 4.53 -11.10
N GLY A 503 -11.51 4.30 -10.56
CA GLY A 503 -11.23 4.44 -9.13
C GLY A 503 -11.28 5.89 -8.59
N GLY A 504 -11.56 6.89 -9.43
CA GLY A 504 -11.42 8.31 -9.10
C GLY A 504 -9.99 8.80 -9.27
N LEU A 505 -9.75 10.11 -9.09
CA LEU A 505 -8.40 10.70 -9.19
C LEU A 505 -7.57 10.33 -7.95
N PRO A 506 -6.43 9.67 -8.08
CA PRO A 506 -5.62 9.25 -6.94
C PRO A 506 -4.85 10.45 -6.35
N VAL A 507 -5.19 10.86 -5.14
CA VAL A 507 -4.68 12.09 -4.50
C VAL A 507 -3.79 11.85 -3.29
N GLY A 508 -3.96 10.73 -2.58
CA GLY A 508 -3.16 10.36 -1.42
C GLY A 508 -2.70 8.92 -1.50
N ILE A 509 -1.56 8.59 -0.90
CA ILE A 509 -1.00 7.23 -0.86
C ILE A 509 -0.36 6.94 0.48
N ALA A 510 -0.56 5.73 1.01
CA ALA A 510 0.11 5.22 2.19
C ALA A 510 0.37 3.71 2.04
N ILE A 511 1.39 3.21 2.72
CA ILE A 511 1.73 1.79 2.76
C ILE A 511 1.60 1.29 4.18
N ASP A 512 1.06 0.10 4.36
CA ASP A 512 0.83 -0.47 5.69
C ASP A 512 1.89 -1.53 6.09
N GLY A 513 1.78 -2.01 7.33
CA GLY A 513 2.64 -3.06 7.87
C GLY A 513 2.40 -4.45 7.24
N SER A 514 1.35 -4.62 6.44
CA SER A 514 1.04 -5.85 5.69
C SER A 514 1.65 -5.83 4.29
N GLY A 515 2.06 -4.65 3.80
CA GLY A 515 2.54 -4.44 2.44
C GLY A 515 1.43 -4.08 1.46
N ASN A 516 0.25 -3.70 1.94
CA ASN A 516 -0.79 -3.15 1.08
C ASN A 516 -0.48 -1.68 0.78
N VAL A 517 -0.80 -1.25 -0.44
CA VAL A 517 -0.74 0.16 -0.84
C VAL A 517 -2.15 0.73 -0.84
N TRP A 518 -2.37 1.73 -0.02
CA TRP A 518 -3.66 2.39 0.14
C TRP A 518 -3.67 3.71 -0.60
N VAL A 519 -4.67 3.91 -1.45
CA VAL A 519 -4.82 5.11 -2.28
C VAL A 519 -6.14 5.78 -1.97
N ALA A 520 -6.08 7.04 -1.53
CA ALA A 520 -7.26 7.90 -1.46
C ALA A 520 -7.56 8.42 -2.86
N ALA A 521 -8.76 8.14 -3.37
CA ALA A 521 -9.20 8.60 -4.67
C ALA A 521 -10.28 9.67 -4.52
N SER A 522 -10.19 10.76 -5.29
CA SER A 522 -11.18 11.82 -5.23
C SER A 522 -12.59 11.27 -5.54
N GLY A 523 -13.56 11.65 -4.74
CA GLY A 523 -14.88 11.03 -4.74
C GLY A 523 -15.15 10.36 -3.39
N THR A 524 -15.51 9.08 -3.39
CA THR A 524 -15.85 8.33 -2.17
C THR A 524 -15.06 7.03 -2.06
N ASN A 525 -14.02 6.83 -2.87
CA ASN A 525 -13.33 5.55 -2.96
C ASN A 525 -11.96 5.59 -2.28
N VAL A 526 -11.65 4.49 -1.59
CA VAL A 526 -10.31 4.14 -1.13
C VAL A 526 -9.93 2.82 -1.80
N ILE A 527 -8.74 2.74 -2.38
CA ILE A 527 -8.29 1.58 -3.13
C ILE A 527 -7.14 0.94 -2.36
N GLU A 528 -7.23 -0.35 -2.14
CA GLU A 528 -6.18 -1.19 -1.55
C GLU A 528 -5.55 -2.04 -2.65
N LEU A 529 -4.27 -1.84 -2.95
CA LEU A 529 -3.48 -2.78 -3.76
C LEU A 529 -2.92 -3.83 -2.80
N VAL A 530 -3.44 -5.02 -2.89
CA VAL A 530 -3.21 -6.09 -1.92
C VAL A 530 -1.79 -6.66 -2.04
N GLY A 531 -1.01 -6.57 -0.96
CA GLY A 531 0.33 -7.17 -0.85
C GLY A 531 1.35 -6.68 -1.89
N ALA A 532 1.08 -5.54 -2.53
CA ALA A 532 1.86 -5.06 -3.68
C ALA A 532 3.21 -4.47 -3.28
N ALA A 533 3.37 -4.01 -2.04
CA ALA A 533 4.56 -3.35 -1.54
C ALA A 533 5.29 -4.18 -0.48
N THR A 534 6.55 -3.86 -0.24
CA THR A 534 7.25 -4.37 0.94
C THR A 534 6.72 -3.67 2.20
N PRO A 535 6.35 -4.44 3.26
CA PRO A 535 5.83 -3.91 4.52
C PRO A 535 6.68 -2.79 5.12
N VAL A 536 6.04 -1.83 5.79
CA VAL A 536 6.69 -0.71 6.51
C VAL A 536 6.24 -0.62 7.96
N VAL A 537 7.01 0.09 8.78
CA VAL A 537 6.58 0.44 10.14
C VAL A 537 5.50 1.52 10.10
N THR A 538 4.37 1.29 10.75
CA THR A 538 3.27 2.24 10.88
C THR A 538 2.96 2.57 12.36
N PRO A 539 2.56 3.81 12.65
CA PRO A 539 2.57 4.97 11.77
C PRO A 539 4.01 5.42 11.44
N LEU A 540 4.20 6.19 10.38
CA LEU A 540 5.53 6.63 9.91
C LEU A 540 6.35 7.32 11.01
N SER A 541 5.71 8.05 11.91
CA SER A 541 6.34 8.70 13.07
C SER A 541 7.00 7.71 14.04
N VAL A 542 6.47 6.48 14.16
CA VAL A 542 7.13 5.38 14.90
C VAL A 542 8.36 4.90 14.14
N GLY A 543 8.28 4.78 12.81
CA GLY A 543 9.43 4.46 11.97
C GLY A 543 10.58 5.47 12.16
N VAL A 544 10.28 6.77 12.19
CA VAL A 544 11.26 7.81 12.52
C VAL A 544 11.83 7.62 13.94
N LYS A 545 10.96 7.44 14.93
CA LYS A 545 11.34 7.28 16.35
C LYS A 545 12.25 6.07 16.58
N THR A 546 12.04 4.99 15.86
CA THR A 546 12.77 3.72 16.00
C THR A 546 13.91 3.56 14.99
N ASN A 547 14.16 4.58 14.17
CA ASN A 547 15.12 4.56 13.07
C ASN A 547 14.86 3.40 12.07
N ALA A 548 13.59 3.16 11.80
CA ALA A 548 13.10 2.12 10.91
C ALA A 548 12.20 2.66 9.79
N LEU A 549 12.24 3.99 9.54
CA LEU A 549 11.48 4.63 8.47
C LEU A 549 11.89 4.05 7.10
N GLY A 550 10.92 3.65 6.28
CA GLY A 550 11.17 3.11 4.95
C GLY A 550 12.03 1.84 4.95
N ALA A 551 12.11 1.15 6.08
CA ALA A 551 12.75 -0.15 6.21
C ALA A 551 11.70 -1.22 6.44
N ARG A 552 11.96 -2.43 5.94
CA ARG A 552 11.13 -3.61 6.23
C ARG A 552 11.23 -3.92 7.72
N PRO A 553 10.09 -3.98 8.44
CA PRO A 553 10.07 -4.27 9.88
C PRO A 553 10.50 -5.69 10.21
#